data_5968333d0a885518c1d9d94a9bc93b71
#
_entry.id   5968333d0a885518c1d9d94a9bc93b71
#
_cell.length_a   1.000
_cell.length_b   1.000
_cell.length_c   1.000
_cell.angle_alpha   90.00
_cell.angle_beta   90.00
_cell.angle_gamma   90.00
#
_symmetry.space_group_name_H-M   'P 1'
#
loop_
_entity.id
_entity.type
_entity.pdbx_description
1 polymer ?
#
loop_
_entity_poly.entity_id
_entity_poly.type
_entity_poly.pdbx_seq_one_letter_code
_entity_poly.pdbx_strand_id
1 'polypeptide(L)'
;MNALKTAGIVDAHVHVYPAQVAASPEAWGLAQGEPGWVACVAPQGRRSLQGWADPEAIIAHMDEAGIESCVMLGWYWERQETCDLQNGWHAEWIRRHPKRLLGFAAVQPASGSRAPEALERALDSGLCGVGELLPQAQGFTLEDRTWREVVELAIRRRVPINLHATDPGKGTSAGPKTPLDAYVRLALEYPEATIILAHWGGGMAFRGSPGGGLLPPNLYFDTAASPLLYDPGVFRTAVDRAGAARIIYGSDYPLMLYPREQVQPGFARFLGEIAAAGLTAQESARILGSNIRGCLSRVLQR
;
A
#
# COMPACT_ATOMS: atom_id res chain seq x y z
N MET A 1 24.46 -28.15 0.50
CA MET A 1 23.07 -27.80 0.13
C MET A 1 22.45 -27.09 1.31
N ASN A 2 22.66 -25.77 1.42
CA ASN A 2 21.97 -24.94 2.43
C ASN A 2 20.60 -24.63 1.89
N ALA A 3 19.57 -25.23 2.52
CA ALA A 3 18.19 -24.82 2.31
C ALA A 3 18.12 -23.32 2.63
N LEU A 4 17.86 -22.49 1.63
CA LEU A 4 17.40 -21.13 1.81
C LEU A 4 16.17 -21.23 2.73
N LYS A 5 16.32 -20.84 4.00
CA LYS A 5 15.17 -20.61 4.87
C LYS A 5 14.29 -19.67 4.06
N THR A 6 13.15 -20.13 3.59
CA THR A 6 12.16 -19.31 2.92
C THR A 6 11.77 -18.24 3.92
N ALA A 7 12.17 -16.99 3.64
CA ALA A 7 11.71 -15.86 4.42
C ALA A 7 10.18 -15.93 4.42
N GLY A 8 9.53 -15.80 5.58
CA GLY A 8 8.09 -15.86 5.69
C GLY A 8 7.38 -14.84 4.81
N ILE A 9 6.11 -15.05 4.55
CA ILE A 9 5.29 -14.15 3.72
C ILE A 9 5.08 -12.82 4.48
N VAL A 10 5.30 -11.70 3.80
CA VAL A 10 4.97 -10.36 4.30
C VAL A 10 3.98 -9.71 3.33
N ASP A 11 2.80 -9.37 3.82
CA ASP A 11 1.85 -8.57 3.07
C ASP A 11 2.19 -7.08 3.25
N ALA A 12 2.56 -6.42 2.18
CA ALA A 12 3.03 -5.03 2.22
C ALA A 12 1.93 -3.98 2.07
N HIS A 13 0.65 -4.41 1.95
CA HIS A 13 -0.44 -3.48 1.69
C HIS A 13 -1.74 -4.00 2.30
N VAL A 14 -2.04 -3.54 3.50
CA VAL A 14 -3.31 -3.82 4.18
C VAL A 14 -3.87 -2.57 4.85
N HIS A 15 -5.20 -2.49 4.98
CA HIS A 15 -5.91 -1.42 5.68
C HIS A 15 -6.68 -1.99 6.86
N VAL A 16 -6.36 -1.56 8.07
CA VAL A 16 -6.97 -2.03 9.31
C VAL A 16 -7.68 -0.88 9.99
N TYR A 17 -8.85 -1.14 10.53
CA TYR A 17 -9.69 -0.12 11.16
C TYR A 17 -10.18 -0.59 12.53
N PRO A 18 -10.38 0.33 13.50
CA PRO A 18 -11.03 -0.01 14.75
C PRO A 18 -12.47 -0.50 14.54
N ALA A 19 -12.94 -1.38 15.41
CA ALA A 19 -14.29 -1.93 15.31
C ALA A 19 -15.41 -0.87 15.28
N GLN A 20 -15.23 0.26 15.96
CA GLN A 20 -16.18 1.37 15.90
C GLN A 20 -16.32 2.03 14.52
N VAL A 21 -15.25 2.04 13.71
CA VAL A 21 -15.29 2.53 12.33
C VAL A 21 -16.08 1.56 11.46
N ALA A 22 -15.81 0.27 11.62
CA ALA A 22 -16.50 -0.80 10.90
C ALA A 22 -18.01 -0.87 11.21
N ALA A 23 -18.39 -0.55 12.45
CA ALA A 23 -19.79 -0.57 12.91
C ALA A 23 -20.67 0.51 12.24
N SER A 24 -20.11 1.66 11.89
CA SER A 24 -20.86 2.80 11.31
C SER A 24 -19.95 3.63 10.38
N PRO A 25 -19.45 3.07 9.28
CA PRO A 25 -18.41 3.71 8.47
C PRO A 25 -18.87 5.05 7.86
N GLU A 26 -20.09 5.12 7.35
CA GLU A 26 -20.63 6.34 6.77
C GLU A 26 -20.73 7.47 7.81
N ALA A 27 -21.35 7.19 8.96
CA ALA A 27 -21.52 8.19 10.02
C ALA A 27 -20.16 8.63 10.58
N TRP A 28 -19.24 7.69 10.78
CA TRP A 28 -17.90 7.99 11.26
C TRP A 28 -17.13 8.87 10.25
N GLY A 29 -17.09 8.48 8.97
CA GLY A 29 -16.38 9.22 7.94
C GLY A 29 -16.90 10.63 7.73
N LEU A 30 -18.24 10.82 7.73
CA LEU A 30 -18.84 12.14 7.65
C LEU A 30 -18.51 13.00 8.87
N ALA A 31 -18.48 12.43 10.08
CA ALA A 31 -18.10 13.13 11.30
C ALA A 31 -16.62 13.56 11.30
N GLN A 32 -15.73 12.80 10.63
CA GLN A 32 -14.33 13.17 10.43
C GLN A 32 -14.13 14.16 9.29
N GLY A 33 -15.15 14.41 8.44
CA GLY A 33 -15.03 15.26 7.25
C GLY A 33 -14.30 14.58 6.09
N GLU A 34 -14.53 13.27 5.91
CA GLU A 34 -13.89 12.40 4.91
C GLU A 34 -14.90 11.89 3.86
N PRO A 35 -15.57 12.76 3.09
CA PRO A 35 -16.61 12.34 2.14
C PRO A 35 -16.05 11.45 1.01
N GLY A 36 -14.79 11.64 0.60
CA GLY A 36 -14.15 10.80 -0.41
C GLY A 36 -13.96 9.36 0.08
N TRP A 37 -13.54 9.17 1.34
CA TRP A 37 -13.46 7.86 1.95
C TRP A 37 -14.85 7.21 2.05
N VAL A 38 -15.86 7.94 2.51
CA VAL A 38 -17.24 7.44 2.58
C VAL A 38 -17.72 6.96 1.21
N ALA A 39 -17.47 7.72 0.14
CA ALA A 39 -17.84 7.32 -1.22
C ALA A 39 -17.15 6.02 -1.68
N CYS A 40 -15.96 5.69 -1.15
CA CYS A 40 -15.27 4.44 -1.42
C CYS A 40 -15.85 3.27 -0.61
N VAL A 41 -16.01 3.43 0.70
CA VAL A 41 -16.34 2.33 1.62
C VAL A 41 -17.85 2.09 1.79
N ALA A 42 -18.67 3.12 1.60
CA ALA A 42 -20.13 3.06 1.68
C ALA A 42 -20.81 3.68 0.44
N PRO A 43 -20.49 3.19 -0.78
CA PRO A 43 -20.98 3.79 -2.02
C PRO A 43 -22.49 3.66 -2.16
N GLN A 44 -23.15 4.74 -2.60
CA GLN A 44 -24.58 4.72 -2.88
C GLN A 44 -24.90 3.92 -4.15
N GLY A 45 -25.99 3.16 -4.14
CA GLY A 45 -26.52 2.45 -5.32
C GLY A 45 -25.72 1.22 -5.77
N ARG A 46 -24.65 0.83 -5.08
CA ARG A 46 -23.89 -0.41 -5.34
C ARG A 46 -23.39 -1.05 -4.06
N ARG A 47 -23.13 -2.36 -4.10
CA ARG A 47 -22.51 -3.08 -2.98
C ARG A 47 -21.07 -2.57 -2.78
N SER A 48 -20.71 -2.31 -1.54
CA SER A 48 -19.32 -2.04 -1.18
C SER A 48 -18.45 -3.28 -1.38
N LEU A 49 -17.22 -3.06 -1.85
CA LEU A 49 -16.16 -4.09 -1.85
C LEU A 49 -15.35 -4.03 -0.55
N GLN A 50 -15.59 -3.03 0.31
CA GLN A 50 -14.90 -2.89 1.59
C GLN A 50 -15.31 -4.04 2.52
N GLY A 51 -14.33 -4.81 2.95
CA GLY A 51 -14.41 -5.66 4.12
C GLY A 51 -13.89 -4.91 5.35
N TRP A 52 -14.02 -5.53 6.52
CA TRP A 52 -13.60 -4.92 7.78
C TRP A 52 -12.78 -5.90 8.60
N ALA A 53 -11.71 -5.40 9.18
CA ALA A 53 -10.90 -6.14 10.14
C ALA A 53 -10.27 -5.17 11.14
N ASP A 54 -10.29 -5.57 12.39
CA ASP A 54 -9.47 -5.00 13.45
C ASP A 54 -8.13 -5.76 13.55
N PRO A 55 -7.21 -5.35 14.43
CA PRO A 55 -5.92 -6.02 14.57
C PRO A 55 -6.00 -7.50 14.93
N GLU A 56 -6.96 -7.90 15.73
CA GLU A 56 -7.14 -9.29 16.15
C GLU A 56 -7.65 -10.15 14.99
N ALA A 57 -8.59 -9.63 14.21
CA ALA A 57 -9.14 -10.32 13.04
C ALA A 57 -8.09 -10.52 11.93
N ILE A 58 -7.30 -9.49 11.61
CA ILE A 58 -6.26 -9.65 10.59
C ILE A 58 -5.20 -10.65 11.03
N ILE A 59 -4.77 -10.64 12.30
CA ILE A 59 -3.79 -11.60 12.80
C ILE A 59 -4.32 -13.03 12.70
N ALA A 60 -5.59 -13.29 13.05
CA ALA A 60 -6.21 -14.60 12.88
C ALA A 60 -6.20 -15.06 11.42
N HIS A 61 -6.61 -14.19 10.49
CA HIS A 61 -6.58 -14.50 9.04
C HIS A 61 -5.16 -14.68 8.49
N MET A 62 -4.16 -13.94 9.03
CA MET A 62 -2.75 -14.14 8.70
C MET A 62 -2.25 -15.51 9.16
N ASP A 63 -2.64 -15.95 10.37
CA ASP A 63 -2.27 -17.27 10.88
C ASP A 63 -2.84 -18.39 10.02
N GLU A 64 -4.10 -18.29 9.61
CA GLU A 64 -4.74 -19.22 8.69
C GLU A 64 -4.04 -19.31 7.33
N ALA A 65 -3.52 -18.18 6.84
CA ALA A 65 -2.88 -18.07 5.53
C ALA A 65 -1.34 -18.28 5.56
N GLY A 66 -0.74 -18.43 6.74
CA GLY A 66 0.71 -18.55 6.90
C GLY A 66 1.48 -17.26 6.63
N ILE A 67 0.85 -16.08 6.81
CA ILE A 67 1.49 -14.77 6.67
C ILE A 67 2.20 -14.42 7.99
N GLU A 68 3.50 -14.15 7.90
CA GLU A 68 4.34 -13.83 9.07
C GLU A 68 4.04 -12.43 9.63
N SER A 69 3.97 -11.43 8.76
CA SER A 69 3.71 -10.04 9.15
C SER A 69 3.02 -9.27 8.03
N CYS A 70 2.43 -8.13 8.35
CA CYS A 70 1.89 -7.21 7.37
C CYS A 70 2.28 -5.76 7.64
N VAL A 71 2.19 -4.93 6.60
CA VAL A 71 2.36 -3.48 6.66
C VAL A 71 0.98 -2.83 6.53
N MET A 72 0.51 -2.26 7.62
CA MET A 72 -0.70 -1.42 7.62
C MET A 72 -0.39 -0.11 6.93
N LEU A 73 -1.03 0.17 5.81
CA LEU A 73 -0.92 1.45 5.13
C LEU A 73 -1.91 2.46 5.71
N GLY A 74 -1.51 3.73 5.73
CA GLY A 74 -2.43 4.82 5.93
C GLY A 74 -3.39 4.93 4.76
N TRP A 75 -4.61 5.43 5.01
CA TRP A 75 -5.50 5.83 3.93
C TRP A 75 -5.13 7.26 3.48
N TYR A 76 -5.46 7.62 2.28
CA TYR A 76 -5.26 8.96 1.71
C TYR A 76 -6.37 9.92 2.17
N TRP A 77 -6.39 10.22 3.50
CA TRP A 77 -7.37 11.10 4.12
C TRP A 77 -7.31 12.52 3.59
N GLU A 78 -8.48 13.17 3.52
CA GLU A 78 -8.60 14.56 3.09
C GLU A 78 -8.18 15.54 4.19
N ARG A 79 -8.14 15.10 5.46
CA ARG A 79 -7.80 15.92 6.63
C ARG A 79 -6.59 15.38 7.38
N GLN A 80 -5.72 16.30 7.80
CA GLN A 80 -4.53 15.94 8.61
C GLN A 80 -4.92 15.37 9.97
N GLU A 81 -6.03 15.83 10.55
CA GLU A 81 -6.54 15.31 11.83
C GLU A 81 -6.87 13.82 11.75
N THR A 82 -7.45 13.39 10.64
CA THR A 82 -7.76 11.97 10.41
C THR A 82 -6.50 11.16 10.16
N CYS A 83 -5.51 11.74 9.47
CA CYS A 83 -4.17 11.13 9.33
C CYS A 83 -3.53 10.91 10.70
N ASP A 84 -3.52 11.93 11.57
CA ASP A 84 -2.95 11.85 12.91
C ASP A 84 -3.67 10.81 13.78
N LEU A 85 -5.01 10.70 13.66
CA LEU A 85 -5.81 9.69 14.33
C LEU A 85 -5.41 8.27 13.90
N GLN A 86 -5.30 8.02 12.60
CA GLN A 86 -4.88 6.71 12.08
C GLN A 86 -3.45 6.36 12.48
N ASN A 87 -2.53 7.32 12.44
CA ASN A 87 -1.16 7.12 12.89
C ASN A 87 -1.11 6.69 14.37
N GLY A 88 -1.98 7.25 15.20
CA GLY A 88 -2.13 6.85 16.60
C GLY A 88 -2.58 5.40 16.75
N TRP A 89 -3.57 4.95 15.96
CA TRP A 89 -4.00 3.55 15.96
C TRP A 89 -2.87 2.61 15.53
N HIS A 90 -2.18 2.93 14.44
CA HIS A 90 -1.08 2.10 13.95
C HIS A 90 0.04 1.98 14.98
N ALA A 91 0.45 3.08 15.62
CA ALA A 91 1.47 3.07 16.66
C ALA A 91 1.08 2.21 17.86
N GLU A 92 -0.19 2.28 18.29
CA GLU A 92 -0.72 1.43 19.36
C GLU A 92 -0.67 -0.06 18.97
N TRP A 93 -1.15 -0.41 17.78
CA TRP A 93 -1.23 -1.79 17.34
C TRP A 93 0.14 -2.42 17.09
N ILE A 94 1.09 -1.67 16.54
CA ILE A 94 2.50 -2.10 16.39
C ILE A 94 3.09 -2.41 17.78
N ARG A 95 2.85 -1.57 18.78
CA ARG A 95 3.35 -1.80 20.14
C ARG A 95 2.74 -3.05 20.77
N ARG A 96 1.47 -3.38 20.47
CA ARG A 96 0.80 -4.61 20.95
C ARG A 96 1.27 -5.85 20.19
N HIS A 97 1.58 -5.74 18.92
CA HIS A 97 1.91 -6.86 18.03
C HIS A 97 3.20 -6.61 17.21
N PRO A 98 4.35 -6.34 17.85
CA PRO A 98 5.55 -5.81 17.18
C PRO A 98 6.21 -6.77 16.19
N LYS A 99 5.89 -8.07 16.23
CA LYS A 99 6.39 -9.08 15.29
C LYS A 99 5.43 -9.34 14.13
N ARG A 100 4.21 -8.85 14.20
CA ARG A 100 3.14 -9.16 13.25
C ARG A 100 2.72 -7.94 12.45
N LEU A 101 2.67 -6.76 13.08
CA LEU A 101 2.18 -5.54 12.48
C LEU A 101 3.31 -4.52 12.33
N LEU A 102 3.47 -4.01 11.12
CA LEU A 102 4.25 -2.84 10.76
C LEU A 102 3.28 -1.77 10.28
N GLY A 103 3.71 -0.50 10.20
CA GLY A 103 2.79 0.54 9.74
C GLY A 103 3.50 1.66 9.01
N PHE A 104 2.83 2.20 7.99
CA PHE A 104 3.20 3.43 7.32
C PHE A 104 2.33 4.57 7.81
N ALA A 105 2.89 5.76 7.81
CA ALA A 105 2.21 6.96 8.25
C ALA A 105 1.25 7.50 7.19
N ALA A 106 0.03 7.85 7.59
CA ALA A 106 -0.83 8.71 6.81
C ALA A 106 -0.39 10.17 7.01
N VAL A 107 -0.35 10.96 5.93
CA VAL A 107 -0.13 12.40 5.96
C VAL A 107 -0.99 13.09 4.91
N GLN A 108 -1.29 14.39 5.11
CA GLN A 108 -2.04 15.19 4.14
C GLN A 108 -1.14 16.31 3.58
N PRO A 109 -0.49 16.11 2.42
CA PRO A 109 0.46 17.10 1.88
C PRO A 109 -0.13 18.50 1.65
N ALA A 110 -1.42 18.60 1.31
CA ALA A 110 -2.07 19.90 1.17
C ALA A 110 -2.25 20.66 2.49
N SER A 111 -1.94 20.06 3.66
CA SER A 111 -1.99 20.72 4.97
C SER A 111 -0.76 21.57 5.31
N GLY A 112 0.15 21.81 4.36
CA GLY A 112 1.37 22.59 4.56
C GLY A 112 2.35 21.92 5.52
N SER A 113 3.08 22.69 6.33
CA SER A 113 4.11 22.17 7.25
C SER A 113 3.63 21.08 8.21
N ARG A 114 2.33 20.97 8.43
CA ARG A 114 1.73 19.92 9.28
C ARG A 114 2.02 18.51 8.75
N ALA A 115 2.14 18.32 7.42
CA ALA A 115 2.36 17.00 6.83
C ALA A 115 3.76 16.43 7.15
N PRO A 116 4.91 17.11 6.89
CA PRO A 116 6.22 16.61 7.30
C PRO A 116 6.35 16.49 8.82
N GLU A 117 5.78 17.40 9.61
CA GLU A 117 5.76 17.31 11.07
C GLU A 117 5.00 16.08 11.57
N ALA A 118 3.85 15.76 10.95
CA ALA A 118 3.08 14.56 11.28
C ALA A 118 3.86 13.28 10.90
N LEU A 119 4.52 13.28 9.73
CA LEU A 119 5.40 12.15 9.35
C LEU A 119 6.50 11.94 10.39
N GLU A 120 7.16 13.01 10.83
CA GLU A 120 8.25 12.88 11.80
C GLU A 120 7.75 12.28 13.13
N ARG A 121 6.65 12.81 13.67
CA ARG A 121 6.02 12.25 14.88
C ARG A 121 5.62 10.77 14.71
N ALA A 122 5.04 10.41 13.57
CA ALA A 122 4.63 9.04 13.29
C ALA A 122 5.83 8.07 13.24
N LEU A 123 6.93 8.47 12.58
CA LEU A 123 8.16 7.68 12.52
C LEU A 123 8.81 7.53 13.91
N ASP A 124 8.77 8.57 14.73
CA ASP A 124 9.26 8.53 16.12
C ASP A 124 8.39 7.63 17.02
N SER A 125 7.13 7.44 16.65
CA SER A 125 6.19 6.51 17.33
C SER A 125 6.31 5.06 16.85
N GLY A 126 7.24 4.75 15.94
CA GLY A 126 7.54 3.38 15.50
C GLY A 126 7.00 2.99 14.12
N LEU A 127 6.37 3.93 13.38
CA LEU A 127 6.00 3.69 12.00
C LEU A 127 7.26 3.65 11.11
N CYS A 128 7.21 2.92 10.00
CA CYS A 128 8.40 2.57 9.22
C CYS A 128 8.31 2.94 7.73
N GLY A 129 7.37 3.80 7.35
CA GLY A 129 7.16 4.30 6.00
C GLY A 129 6.12 5.40 5.97
N VAL A 130 5.78 5.89 4.79
CA VAL A 130 4.69 6.85 4.57
C VAL A 130 3.82 6.41 3.40
N GLY A 131 2.49 6.45 3.55
CA GLY A 131 1.49 6.05 2.55
C GLY A 131 0.47 5.04 3.13
N GLU A 132 -0.52 4.67 2.36
CA GLU A 132 -0.73 4.97 0.94
C GLU A 132 -1.17 6.45 0.77
N LEU A 133 -0.64 7.13 -0.24
CA LEU A 133 -1.05 8.49 -0.59
C LEU A 133 -1.61 8.52 -2.00
N LEU A 134 -2.65 9.30 -2.23
CA LEU A 134 -3.29 9.48 -3.54
C LEU A 134 -3.40 10.97 -3.87
N PRO A 135 -2.49 11.51 -4.71
CA PRO A 135 -2.41 12.96 -4.96
C PRO A 135 -3.73 13.62 -5.32
N GLN A 136 -4.46 13.08 -6.30
CA GLN A 136 -5.72 13.67 -6.74
C GLN A 136 -6.85 13.59 -5.70
N ALA A 137 -6.86 12.61 -4.80
CA ALA A 137 -7.86 12.53 -3.74
C ALA A 137 -7.53 13.49 -2.58
N GLN A 138 -6.26 13.70 -2.32
CA GLN A 138 -5.77 14.56 -1.25
C GLN A 138 -5.51 16.00 -1.68
N GLY A 139 -5.78 16.36 -2.95
CA GLY A 139 -5.68 17.71 -3.45
C GLY A 139 -4.26 18.28 -3.55
N PHE A 140 -3.25 17.41 -3.79
CA PHE A 140 -1.88 17.83 -4.03
C PHE A 140 -1.33 17.25 -5.34
N THR A 141 -0.22 17.79 -5.81
CA THR A 141 0.54 17.29 -6.95
C THR A 141 1.92 16.78 -6.51
N LEU A 142 2.55 15.92 -7.34
CA LEU A 142 3.89 15.41 -7.02
C LEU A 142 4.98 16.50 -7.15
N GLU A 143 4.65 17.66 -7.69
CA GLU A 143 5.50 18.84 -7.82
C GLU A 143 5.35 19.81 -6.63
N ASP A 144 4.37 19.63 -5.75
CA ASP A 144 4.09 20.56 -4.65
C ASP A 144 5.23 20.59 -3.63
N ARG A 145 5.55 21.78 -3.13
CA ARG A 145 6.66 22.00 -2.19
C ARG A 145 6.52 21.14 -0.93
N THR A 146 5.34 21.13 -0.32
CA THR A 146 5.12 20.37 0.92
C THR A 146 5.28 18.86 0.69
N TRP A 147 4.83 18.35 -0.47
CA TRP A 147 5.06 16.98 -0.84
C TRP A 147 6.56 16.68 -0.95
N ARG A 148 7.35 17.56 -1.59
CA ARG A 148 8.80 17.42 -1.67
C ARG A 148 9.46 17.38 -0.30
N GLU A 149 9.01 18.20 0.65
CA GLU A 149 9.47 18.20 2.05
C GLU A 149 9.20 16.83 2.73
N VAL A 150 8.04 16.20 2.44
CA VAL A 150 7.71 14.82 2.90
C VAL A 150 8.66 13.79 2.28
N VAL A 151 8.92 13.87 0.97
CA VAL A 151 9.86 12.97 0.26
C VAL A 151 11.28 13.09 0.84
N GLU A 152 11.77 14.32 1.01
CA GLU A 152 13.10 14.58 1.58
C GLU A 152 13.22 14.06 3.02
N LEU A 153 12.16 14.20 3.83
CA LEU A 153 12.12 13.63 5.18
C LEU A 153 12.16 12.09 5.11
N ALA A 154 11.39 11.46 4.23
CA ALA A 154 11.41 10.01 4.05
C ALA A 154 12.81 9.51 3.64
N ILE A 155 13.52 10.23 2.75
CA ILE A 155 14.90 9.94 2.36
C ILE A 155 15.84 10.06 3.58
N ARG A 156 15.79 11.17 4.33
CA ARG A 156 16.63 11.37 5.53
C ARG A 156 16.40 10.27 6.57
N ARG A 157 15.14 9.87 6.77
CA ARG A 157 14.74 8.82 7.72
C ARG A 157 14.92 7.41 7.14
N ARG A 158 15.25 7.30 5.84
CA ARG A 158 15.47 6.05 5.08
C ARG A 158 14.26 5.11 5.12
N VAL A 159 13.08 5.69 5.01
CA VAL A 159 11.80 4.96 4.97
C VAL A 159 11.20 4.94 3.57
N PRO A 160 10.49 3.86 3.16
CA PRO A 160 9.81 3.82 1.88
C PRO A 160 8.57 4.73 1.85
N ILE A 161 8.22 5.12 0.63
CA ILE A 161 7.01 5.88 0.29
C ILE A 161 6.09 4.95 -0.50
N ASN A 162 4.82 4.81 -0.12
CA ASN A 162 3.81 4.12 -0.92
C ASN A 162 2.83 5.15 -1.52
N LEU A 163 2.63 5.06 -2.84
CA LEU A 163 1.74 5.93 -3.60
C LEU A 163 0.74 5.10 -4.39
N HIS A 164 -0.53 5.43 -4.26
CA HIS A 164 -1.58 4.88 -5.12
C HIS A 164 -1.35 5.28 -6.57
N ALA A 165 -1.33 4.32 -7.47
CA ALA A 165 -1.22 4.57 -8.91
C ALA A 165 -2.40 3.95 -9.65
N THR A 166 -3.31 4.79 -10.13
CA THR A 166 -4.51 4.34 -10.84
C THR A 166 -4.19 3.96 -12.28
N ASP A 167 -4.56 2.76 -12.70
CA ASP A 167 -4.51 2.36 -14.11
C ASP A 167 -5.45 3.26 -14.95
N PRO A 168 -4.94 3.97 -15.97
CA PRO A 168 -5.78 4.82 -16.83
C PRO A 168 -6.91 4.08 -17.54
N GLY A 169 -6.70 2.79 -17.86
CA GLY A 169 -7.68 1.92 -18.51
C GLY A 169 -8.66 1.24 -17.55
N LYS A 170 -8.47 1.40 -16.25
CA LYS A 170 -9.25 0.76 -15.20
C LYS A 170 -9.63 1.80 -14.13
N GLY A 171 -10.52 1.41 -13.25
CA GLY A 171 -10.95 2.25 -12.14
C GLY A 171 -12.25 3.00 -12.41
N THR A 172 -13.02 3.17 -11.34
CA THR A 172 -14.39 3.70 -11.36
C THR A 172 -14.46 5.18 -10.99
N SER A 173 -13.36 5.80 -10.58
CA SER A 173 -13.35 7.20 -10.16
C SER A 173 -13.42 8.14 -11.37
N ALA A 174 -14.48 8.93 -11.41
CA ALA A 174 -14.56 10.09 -12.29
C ALA A 174 -13.61 11.19 -11.77
N GLY A 175 -12.93 11.88 -12.68
CA GLY A 175 -12.05 13.00 -12.33
C GLY A 175 -10.61 12.83 -12.82
N PRO A 176 -9.81 13.89 -12.69
CA PRO A 176 -8.41 13.87 -13.13
C PRO A 176 -7.62 12.83 -12.30
N LYS A 177 -6.79 12.06 -13.00
CA LYS A 177 -5.87 11.10 -12.37
C LYS A 177 -4.46 11.65 -12.46
N THR A 178 -3.64 11.38 -11.46
CA THR A 178 -2.20 11.67 -11.52
C THR A 178 -1.59 10.91 -12.70
N PRO A 179 -0.96 11.60 -13.67
CA PRO A 179 -0.36 10.94 -14.82
C PRO A 179 0.76 9.98 -14.38
N LEU A 180 0.82 8.79 -15.01
CA LEU A 180 1.81 7.77 -14.62
C LEU A 180 3.26 8.22 -14.81
N ASP A 181 3.53 9.10 -15.80
CA ASP A 181 4.85 9.68 -16.03
C ASP A 181 5.30 10.64 -14.90
N ALA A 182 4.35 11.23 -14.13
CA ALA A 182 4.69 12.02 -12.96
C ALA A 182 5.38 11.20 -11.86
N TYR A 183 4.97 9.94 -11.65
CA TYR A 183 5.67 9.04 -10.73
C TYR A 183 7.07 8.66 -11.21
N VAL A 184 7.25 8.50 -12.52
CA VAL A 184 8.57 8.26 -13.13
C VAL A 184 9.48 9.47 -12.94
N ARG A 185 8.96 10.70 -13.18
CA ARG A 185 9.71 11.93 -12.93
C ARG A 185 10.12 12.07 -11.48
N LEU A 186 9.19 11.83 -10.54
CA LEU A 186 9.49 11.83 -9.10
C LEU A 186 10.64 10.89 -8.76
N ALA A 187 10.61 9.66 -9.27
CA ALA A 187 11.64 8.66 -9.00
C ALA A 187 13.01 9.05 -9.60
N LEU A 188 13.03 9.72 -10.74
CA LEU A 188 14.25 10.24 -11.36
C LEU A 188 14.79 11.46 -10.61
N GLU A 189 13.91 12.32 -10.09
CA GLU A 189 14.27 13.50 -9.29
C GLU A 189 14.85 13.12 -7.93
N TYR A 190 14.36 12.01 -7.32
CA TYR A 190 14.80 11.53 -6.02
C TYR A 190 15.32 10.08 -6.07
N PRO A 191 16.50 9.85 -6.67
CA PRO A 191 17.02 8.49 -6.88
C PRO A 191 17.33 7.73 -5.58
N GLU A 192 17.49 8.44 -4.45
CA GLU A 192 17.69 7.85 -3.12
C GLU A 192 16.39 7.40 -2.46
N ALA A 193 15.23 7.88 -2.92
CA ALA A 193 13.94 7.50 -2.38
C ALA A 193 13.61 6.05 -2.75
N THR A 194 13.06 5.29 -1.83
CA THR A 194 12.42 4.00 -2.12
C THR A 194 10.93 4.26 -2.34
N ILE A 195 10.46 4.13 -3.58
CA ILE A 195 9.07 4.43 -3.95
C ILE A 195 8.37 3.13 -4.35
N ILE A 196 7.27 2.82 -3.66
CA ILE A 196 6.40 1.68 -3.94
C ILE A 196 5.12 2.25 -4.56
N LEU A 197 4.81 1.83 -5.78
CA LEU A 197 3.58 2.21 -6.46
C LEU A 197 2.55 1.09 -6.31
N ALA A 198 1.44 1.38 -5.64
CA ALA A 198 0.36 0.45 -5.45
C ALA A 198 -0.32 0.02 -6.76
N HIS A 199 -1.02 -1.11 -6.74
CA HIS A 199 -1.81 -1.63 -7.86
C HIS A 199 -1.00 -1.78 -9.16
N TRP A 200 0.16 -2.44 -9.06
CA TRP A 200 1.08 -2.64 -10.20
C TRP A 200 1.60 -1.33 -10.81
N GLY A 201 1.59 -0.24 -10.03
CA GLY A 201 1.96 1.07 -10.51
C GLY A 201 1.05 1.57 -11.65
N GLY A 202 -0.26 1.34 -11.52
CA GLY A 202 -1.21 1.65 -12.59
C GLY A 202 -0.97 0.87 -13.88
N GLY A 203 -0.31 -0.30 -13.78
CA GLY A 203 0.03 -1.18 -14.89
C GLY A 203 1.45 -0.99 -15.45
N MET A 204 2.24 -0.07 -14.90
CA MET A 204 3.64 0.13 -15.35
C MET A 204 4.49 -1.13 -15.15
N ALA A 205 4.23 -1.94 -14.14
CA ALA A 205 4.99 -3.16 -13.87
C ALA A 205 5.02 -4.15 -15.06
N PHE A 206 3.96 -4.19 -15.86
CA PHE A 206 3.85 -5.13 -16.99
C PHE A 206 3.72 -4.44 -18.36
N ARG A 207 3.38 -3.14 -18.42
CA ARG A 207 3.37 -2.36 -19.68
C ARG A 207 4.69 -1.62 -19.90
N GLY A 208 5.45 -1.34 -18.85
CA GLY A 208 6.66 -0.53 -18.88
C GLY A 208 6.39 0.95 -18.60
N SER A 209 7.44 1.76 -18.70
CA SER A 209 7.37 3.20 -18.49
C SER A 209 6.51 3.88 -19.55
N PRO A 210 5.66 4.86 -19.18
CA PRO A 210 5.04 5.75 -20.13
C PRO A 210 6.10 6.37 -21.06
N GLY A 211 5.84 6.38 -22.37
CA GLY A 211 6.83 6.88 -23.36
C GLY A 211 7.96 5.92 -23.70
N GLY A 212 7.98 4.68 -23.16
CA GLY A 212 8.88 3.60 -23.61
C GLY A 212 10.29 3.60 -22.98
N GLY A 213 10.59 4.48 -22.02
CA GLY A 213 11.87 4.52 -21.31
C GLY A 213 12.04 3.37 -20.29
N LEU A 214 13.25 3.27 -19.70
CA LEU A 214 13.51 2.36 -18.60
C LEU A 214 12.82 2.87 -17.32
N LEU A 215 12.25 1.94 -16.56
CA LEU A 215 11.72 2.25 -15.23
C LEU A 215 12.89 2.57 -14.27
N PRO A 216 12.85 3.66 -13.50
CA PRO A 216 13.87 3.99 -12.51
C PRO A 216 14.10 2.84 -11.50
N PRO A 217 15.35 2.59 -11.09
CA PRO A 217 15.69 1.43 -10.25
C PRO A 217 15.09 1.47 -8.84
N ASN A 218 14.71 2.65 -8.36
CA ASN A 218 14.13 2.91 -7.06
C ASN A 218 12.59 2.82 -7.04
N LEU A 219 11.95 2.47 -8.18
CA LEU A 219 10.52 2.14 -8.25
C LEU A 219 10.28 0.66 -8.00
N TYR A 220 9.38 0.38 -7.08
CA TYR A 220 8.80 -0.93 -6.78
C TYR A 220 7.30 -0.89 -7.08
N PHE A 221 6.69 -2.05 -7.23
CA PHE A 221 5.27 -2.19 -7.57
C PHE A 221 4.64 -3.21 -6.64
N ASP A 222 3.61 -2.82 -5.90
CA ASP A 222 2.87 -3.82 -5.15
C ASP A 222 1.71 -4.41 -5.97
N THR A 223 1.19 -5.52 -5.49
CA THR A 223 0.16 -6.31 -6.17
C THR A 223 -1.25 -6.04 -5.65
N ALA A 224 -1.43 -4.96 -4.87
CA ALA A 224 -2.70 -4.64 -4.21
C ALA A 224 -3.90 -4.74 -5.17
N ALA A 225 -4.98 -5.32 -4.69
CA ALA A 225 -6.23 -5.56 -5.41
C ALA A 225 -6.08 -6.31 -6.75
N SER A 226 -4.96 -7.00 -7.02
CA SER A 226 -4.71 -7.66 -8.32
C SER A 226 -5.88 -8.51 -8.81
N PRO A 227 -6.54 -9.36 -7.99
CA PRO A 227 -7.67 -10.18 -8.45
C PRO A 227 -8.92 -9.40 -8.90
N LEU A 228 -9.06 -8.14 -8.49
CA LEU A 228 -10.13 -7.26 -8.97
C LEU A 228 -9.77 -6.60 -10.30
N LEU A 229 -8.49 -6.43 -10.58
CA LEU A 229 -7.99 -5.59 -11.66
C LEU A 229 -7.52 -6.40 -12.86
N TYR A 230 -6.93 -7.57 -12.63
CA TYR A 230 -6.21 -8.33 -13.66
C TYR A 230 -6.37 -9.85 -13.49
N ASP A 231 -6.19 -10.57 -14.59
CA ASP A 231 -6.11 -12.03 -14.57
C ASP A 231 -4.79 -12.50 -13.91
N PRO A 232 -4.74 -13.71 -13.31
CA PRO A 232 -3.54 -14.23 -12.63
C PRO A 232 -2.27 -14.27 -13.48
N GLY A 233 -2.38 -14.34 -14.81
CA GLY A 233 -1.25 -14.26 -15.74
C GLY A 233 -0.45 -12.95 -15.67
N VAL A 234 -0.99 -11.90 -15.02
CA VAL A 234 -0.28 -10.62 -14.82
C VAL A 234 1.02 -10.80 -14.05
N PHE A 235 1.09 -11.74 -13.10
CA PHE A 235 2.30 -12.01 -12.33
C PHE A 235 3.48 -12.41 -13.22
N ARG A 236 3.27 -13.37 -14.13
CA ARG A 236 4.34 -13.80 -15.03
C ARG A 236 4.74 -12.66 -15.97
N THR A 237 3.77 -11.96 -16.55
CA THR A 237 4.02 -10.82 -17.43
C THR A 237 4.82 -9.70 -16.73
N ALA A 238 4.48 -9.38 -15.48
CA ALA A 238 5.18 -8.36 -14.72
C ALA A 238 6.60 -8.78 -14.34
N VAL A 239 6.81 -10.04 -13.98
CA VAL A 239 8.15 -10.57 -13.71
C VAL A 239 9.02 -10.54 -14.96
N ASP A 240 8.49 -10.89 -16.12
CA ASP A 240 9.22 -10.83 -17.40
C ASP A 240 9.55 -9.39 -17.81
N ARG A 241 8.71 -8.41 -17.44
CA ARG A 241 8.88 -7.02 -17.85
C ARG A 241 9.68 -6.19 -16.85
N ALA A 242 9.28 -6.18 -15.58
CA ALA A 242 9.90 -5.34 -14.53
C ALA A 242 10.96 -6.10 -13.74
N GLY A 243 10.91 -7.44 -13.74
CA GLY A 243 11.75 -8.30 -12.92
C GLY A 243 11.18 -8.55 -11.52
N ALA A 244 11.29 -9.78 -11.03
CA ALA A 244 10.78 -10.18 -9.72
C ALA A 244 11.34 -9.35 -8.55
N ALA A 245 12.51 -8.74 -8.70
CA ALA A 245 13.15 -7.91 -7.67
C ALA A 245 12.42 -6.59 -7.38
N ARG A 246 11.47 -6.20 -8.24
CA ARG A 246 10.72 -4.94 -8.10
C ARG A 246 9.25 -5.15 -7.71
N ILE A 247 8.79 -6.40 -7.64
CA ILE A 247 7.40 -6.72 -7.33
C ILE A 247 7.30 -7.08 -5.85
N ILE A 248 6.33 -6.50 -5.16
CA ILE A 248 6.09 -6.69 -3.74
C ILE A 248 4.67 -7.22 -3.56
N TYR A 249 4.50 -8.30 -2.81
CA TYR A 249 3.17 -8.79 -2.45
C TYR A 249 2.47 -7.78 -1.54
N GLY A 250 1.30 -7.36 -1.94
CA GLY A 250 0.32 -6.59 -1.19
C GLY A 250 -1.06 -7.08 -1.57
N SER A 251 -1.93 -7.34 -0.61
CA SER A 251 -3.26 -7.90 -0.88
C SER A 251 -4.34 -6.85 -1.10
N ASP A 252 -4.18 -5.68 -0.49
CA ASP A 252 -5.23 -4.70 -0.29
C ASP A 252 -6.34 -5.20 0.67
N TYR A 253 -5.96 -6.12 1.58
CA TYR A 253 -6.85 -6.58 2.64
C TYR A 253 -7.33 -5.38 3.48
N PRO A 254 -8.60 -5.25 3.86
CA PRO A 254 -9.64 -6.28 3.84
C PRO A 254 -10.62 -6.15 2.65
N LEU A 255 -10.19 -5.69 1.48
CA LEU A 255 -11.07 -5.68 0.31
C LEU A 255 -11.62 -7.06 0.00
N MET A 256 -12.88 -7.11 -0.41
CA MET A 256 -13.56 -8.30 -0.90
C MET A 256 -13.13 -8.56 -2.36
N LEU A 257 -11.94 -9.13 -2.54
CA LEU A 257 -11.30 -9.33 -3.84
C LEU A 257 -12.13 -10.24 -4.79
N TYR A 258 -12.91 -11.12 -4.21
CA TYR A 258 -13.81 -12.03 -4.93
C TYR A 258 -15.25 -11.81 -4.47
N PRO A 259 -15.84 -10.62 -4.76
CA PRO A 259 -17.07 -10.15 -4.11
C PRO A 259 -18.32 -11.01 -4.39
N ARG A 260 -18.25 -11.95 -5.33
CA ARG A 260 -19.33 -12.92 -5.58
C ARG A 260 -19.20 -14.18 -4.72
N GLU A 261 -18.03 -14.43 -4.16
CA GLU A 261 -17.67 -15.69 -3.49
C GLU A 261 -17.28 -15.47 -2.03
N GLN A 262 -16.73 -14.30 -1.69
CA GLN A 262 -16.34 -13.98 -0.33
C GLN A 262 -17.51 -13.41 0.49
N VAL A 263 -17.67 -13.93 1.71
CA VAL A 263 -18.57 -13.40 2.75
C VAL A 263 -17.79 -12.63 3.81
N GLN A 264 -16.46 -12.86 3.88
CA GLN A 264 -15.50 -12.16 4.73
C GLN A 264 -14.17 -12.03 3.97
N PRO A 265 -13.34 -11.02 4.30
CA PRO A 265 -12.01 -10.87 3.68
C PRO A 265 -11.09 -12.03 4.06
N GLY A 266 -10.09 -12.32 3.19
CA GLY A 266 -9.12 -13.38 3.44
C GLY A 266 -8.01 -13.39 2.40
N PHE A 267 -6.94 -14.14 2.66
CA PHE A 267 -5.71 -14.15 1.85
C PHE A 267 -5.54 -15.41 0.99
N ALA A 268 -6.09 -16.53 1.44
CA ALA A 268 -5.75 -17.86 0.92
C ALA A 268 -5.92 -17.99 -0.59
N ARG A 269 -7.01 -17.47 -1.15
CA ARG A 269 -7.27 -17.55 -2.60
C ARG A 269 -6.28 -16.71 -3.39
N PHE A 270 -5.95 -15.51 -2.96
CA PHE A 270 -4.97 -14.67 -3.65
C PHE A 270 -3.58 -15.31 -3.63
N LEU A 271 -3.15 -15.84 -2.49
CA LEU A 271 -1.89 -16.59 -2.40
C LEU A 271 -1.90 -17.84 -3.29
N GLY A 272 -3.04 -18.52 -3.41
CA GLY A 272 -3.22 -19.64 -4.34
C GLY A 272 -3.04 -19.24 -5.81
N GLU A 273 -3.53 -18.09 -6.22
CA GLU A 273 -3.31 -17.55 -7.58
C GLU A 273 -1.83 -17.23 -7.83
N ILE A 274 -1.14 -16.65 -6.85
CA ILE A 274 0.31 -16.39 -6.95
C ILE A 274 1.08 -17.71 -7.08
N ALA A 275 0.73 -18.71 -6.27
CA ALA A 275 1.35 -20.03 -6.34
C ALA A 275 1.16 -20.72 -7.70
N ALA A 276 0.03 -20.46 -8.37
CA ALA A 276 -0.30 -21.00 -9.70
C ALA A 276 0.25 -20.15 -10.88
N ALA A 277 0.89 -19.00 -10.61
CA ALA A 277 1.31 -18.04 -11.65
C ALA A 277 2.56 -18.45 -12.45
N GLY A 278 3.08 -19.67 -12.27
CA GLY A 278 4.25 -20.16 -13.00
C GLY A 278 5.57 -19.46 -12.62
N LEU A 279 5.64 -18.95 -11.39
CA LEU A 279 6.85 -18.32 -10.85
C LEU A 279 7.83 -19.39 -10.33
N THR A 280 9.13 -19.13 -10.47
CA THR A 280 10.15 -19.92 -9.81
C THR A 280 10.12 -19.71 -8.29
N ALA A 281 10.65 -20.65 -7.51
CA ALA A 281 10.74 -20.52 -6.06
C ALA A 281 11.49 -19.23 -5.63
N GLN A 282 12.52 -18.82 -6.40
CA GLN A 282 13.27 -17.60 -6.12
C GLN A 282 12.45 -16.33 -6.41
N GLU A 283 11.70 -16.30 -7.53
CA GLU A 283 10.79 -15.19 -7.85
C GLU A 283 9.69 -15.05 -6.80
N SER A 284 9.07 -16.17 -6.42
CA SER A 284 8.04 -16.20 -5.37
C SER A 284 8.59 -15.70 -4.02
N ALA A 285 9.76 -16.16 -3.60
CA ALA A 285 10.38 -15.71 -2.35
C ALA A 285 10.70 -14.21 -2.36
N ARG A 286 11.11 -13.65 -3.50
CA ARG A 286 11.31 -12.20 -3.65
C ARG A 286 10.01 -11.44 -3.48
N ILE A 287 8.98 -11.81 -4.22
CA ILE A 287 7.68 -11.14 -4.26
C ILE A 287 6.99 -11.23 -2.90
N LEU A 288 6.94 -12.44 -2.31
CA LEU A 288 6.19 -12.70 -1.09
C LEU A 288 6.85 -12.17 0.20
N GLY A 289 8.10 -11.68 0.16
CA GLY A 289 8.69 -11.17 1.39
C GLY A 289 10.04 -10.50 1.25
N SER A 290 11.00 -11.03 0.46
CA SER A 290 12.37 -10.52 0.48
C SER A 290 12.48 -9.08 0.00
N ASN A 291 11.68 -8.66 -0.99
CA ASN A 291 11.74 -7.31 -1.54
C ASN A 291 11.27 -6.27 -0.52
N ILE A 292 10.11 -6.48 0.13
CA ILE A 292 9.64 -5.52 1.16
C ILE A 292 10.58 -5.48 2.37
N ARG A 293 11.12 -6.64 2.80
CA ARG A 293 12.14 -6.66 3.86
C ARG A 293 13.38 -5.86 3.46
N GLY A 294 13.79 -5.93 2.19
CA GLY A 294 14.87 -5.11 1.64
C GLY A 294 14.57 -3.61 1.73
N CYS A 295 13.35 -3.19 1.36
CA CYS A 295 12.90 -1.80 1.48
C CYS A 295 12.88 -1.30 2.94
N LEU A 296 12.54 -2.19 3.89
CA LEU A 296 12.44 -1.88 5.31
C LEU A 296 13.74 -2.10 6.10
N SER A 297 14.75 -2.77 5.53
CA SER A 297 15.95 -3.22 6.26
C SER A 297 16.71 -2.12 6.97
N ARG A 298 16.71 -0.90 6.41
CA ARG A 298 17.40 0.26 6.98
C ARG A 298 16.67 0.89 8.17
N VAL A 299 15.39 0.55 8.34
CA VAL A 299 14.55 1.05 9.43
C VAL A 299 14.52 0.06 10.57
N LEU A 300 14.44 -1.25 10.26
CA LEU A 300 14.30 -2.32 11.25
C LEU A 300 15.62 -2.68 11.97
N GLN A 301 16.75 -2.07 11.59
CA GLN A 301 18.05 -2.23 12.24
C GLN A 301 18.31 -1.21 13.35
N ARG A 302 17.33 -0.35 13.67
CA ARG A 302 17.40 0.63 14.77
C ARG A 302 16.66 0.09 15.99
#